data_9b20b1f4e670ecd6d79bf83a0f3405ac
#
_entry.id   9b20b1f4e670ecd6d79bf83a0f3405ac
#
_cell.length_a   1.000
_cell.length_b   1.000
_cell.length_c   1.000
_cell.angle_alpha   90.00
_cell.angle_beta   90.00
_cell.angle_gamma   90.00
#
_symmetry.space_group_name_H-M   'P 1'
#
loop_
_entity.id
_entity.type
_entity.pdbx_description
1 polymer ?
#
loop_
_entity_poly.entity_id
_entity_poly.type
_entity_poly.pdbx_seq_one_letter_code
_entity_poly.pdbx_strand_id
1 'polypeptide(L)'
;MLGYADTLSEQEMKNLARFIYLKLGLKEDVSYRPAEGIYVTEDLKIKPDTVIRGLNVPWGLAFLPDGDMLVNEREGRMLRYRNGVLIAEIKGVPKVHAEGQGGLLDIRLHPDYRSNGWIYFSYSGFPEKGGEGWNTSVMRAKLKDNTLVEKQLLFEGTPPLTTNFHFGCKLTFDTKGHLFFGVGERGTMKKVADLSNDWGKVHRLNDDGSIPHDNPYVNTPGARKSIWSYGHRNPQGLVISPFDGTLWESEHGPKGGDELNLIEPGKNYGWPFITFGINYDGKIISPDTAMVGMEQPVTYWVPSFAPCGMTFVTGKRYKSWEGDILMGSLRFHNLVRVKLKDGKVIHREVLLNNIGRMRNVEESPDGFIYVSLEEPGMIIRLVPVQE
;
A
#
# COMPACT_ATOMS: atom_id res chain seq x y z
N MET A 1 0.85 -5.99 -37.83
CA MET A 1 0.30 -6.27 -36.50
C MET A 1 -0.40 -7.64 -36.52
N LEU A 2 0.30 -8.67 -36.93
CA LEU A 2 -0.17 -10.05 -36.88
C LEU A 2 0.85 -10.78 -36.00
N GLY A 3 0.47 -11.21 -34.80
CA GLY A 3 1.34 -12.02 -33.93
C GLY A 3 1.18 -11.90 -32.43
N TYR A 4 0.40 -10.92 -31.91
CA TYR A 4 0.17 -10.80 -30.47
C TYR A 4 -1.20 -11.35 -30.00
N ALA A 5 -2.13 -11.60 -30.93
CA ALA A 5 -3.47 -12.10 -30.58
C ALA A 5 -3.43 -13.53 -30.00
N ASP A 6 -2.41 -14.33 -30.34
CA ASP A 6 -2.29 -15.72 -29.87
C ASP A 6 -1.45 -15.85 -28.58
N THR A 7 -0.89 -14.73 -28.04
CA THR A 7 -0.01 -14.72 -26.87
C THR A 7 -0.55 -13.94 -25.68
N LEU A 8 -1.59 -13.14 -25.88
CA LEU A 8 -2.21 -12.33 -24.82
C LEU A 8 -3.61 -12.87 -24.50
N SER A 9 -3.90 -13.04 -23.23
CA SER A 9 -5.24 -13.31 -22.76
C SER A 9 -6.19 -12.17 -23.11
N GLU A 10 -7.49 -12.42 -23.16
CA GLU A 10 -8.51 -11.38 -23.40
C GLU A 10 -8.37 -10.20 -22.44
N GLN A 11 -7.99 -10.48 -21.19
CA GLN A 11 -7.78 -9.46 -20.17
C GLN A 11 -6.52 -8.62 -20.43
N GLU A 12 -5.44 -9.25 -20.87
CA GLU A 12 -4.21 -8.53 -21.24
C GLU A 12 -4.43 -7.65 -22.48
N MET A 13 -5.21 -8.13 -23.46
CA MET A 13 -5.61 -7.31 -24.60
C MET A 13 -6.48 -6.12 -24.18
N LYS A 14 -7.43 -6.30 -23.26
CA LYS A 14 -8.23 -5.19 -22.69
C LYS A 14 -7.36 -4.18 -21.96
N ASN A 15 -6.41 -4.65 -21.18
CA ASN A 15 -5.47 -3.80 -20.48
C ASN A 15 -4.56 -3.02 -21.43
N LEU A 16 -4.08 -3.68 -22.49
CA LEU A 16 -3.29 -3.04 -23.55
C LEU A 16 -4.11 -2.00 -24.32
N ALA A 17 -5.35 -2.33 -24.70
CA ALA A 17 -6.26 -1.42 -25.36
C ALA A 17 -6.53 -0.19 -24.47
N ARG A 18 -6.78 -0.38 -23.18
CA ARG A 18 -6.98 0.68 -22.20
C ARG A 18 -5.71 1.54 -22.04
N PHE A 19 -4.53 0.93 -22.00
CA PHE A 19 -3.27 1.66 -21.98
C PHE A 19 -3.09 2.54 -23.22
N ILE A 20 -3.40 2.03 -24.42
CA ILE A 20 -3.35 2.77 -25.68
C ILE A 20 -4.35 3.91 -25.65
N TYR A 21 -5.58 3.69 -25.16
CA TYR A 21 -6.63 4.69 -25.03
C TYR A 21 -6.17 5.87 -24.15
N LEU A 22 -5.59 5.57 -22.98
CA LEU A 22 -5.04 6.58 -22.08
C LEU A 22 -3.80 7.29 -22.68
N LYS A 23 -2.99 6.58 -23.47
CA LYS A 23 -1.84 7.17 -24.16
C LYS A 23 -2.24 8.22 -25.19
N LEU A 24 -3.41 8.04 -25.81
CA LEU A 24 -3.98 8.99 -26.77
C LEU A 24 -4.68 10.19 -26.09
N GLY A 25 -4.70 10.26 -24.76
CA GLY A 25 -5.34 11.36 -24.01
C GLY A 25 -6.87 11.36 -24.10
N LEU A 26 -7.48 10.23 -24.49
CA LEU A 26 -8.91 10.06 -24.50
C LEU A 26 -9.41 9.97 -23.05
N LYS A 27 -10.42 10.76 -22.68
CA LYS A 27 -11.06 10.63 -21.37
C LYS A 27 -11.85 9.32 -21.35
N GLU A 28 -11.52 8.46 -20.41
CA GLU A 28 -12.31 7.26 -20.14
C GLU A 28 -13.61 7.69 -19.44
N ASP A 29 -14.74 7.28 -19.97
CA ASP A 29 -16.00 7.35 -19.21
C ASP A 29 -15.95 6.20 -18.20
N VAL A 30 -15.57 6.54 -16.96
CA VAL A 30 -15.34 5.56 -15.89
C VAL A 30 -16.69 5.24 -15.25
N SER A 31 -17.54 4.52 -15.97
CA SER A 31 -18.69 3.87 -15.35
C SER A 31 -18.21 2.56 -14.68
N TYR A 32 -18.10 2.56 -13.35
CA TYR A 32 -17.79 1.34 -12.62
C TYR A 32 -18.93 0.34 -12.71
N ARG A 33 -18.59 -0.94 -12.85
CA ARG A 33 -19.58 -2.00 -12.71
C ARG A 33 -20.02 -2.06 -11.25
N PRO A 34 -21.30 -2.36 -10.97
CA PRO A 34 -21.72 -2.63 -9.61
C PRO A 34 -20.88 -3.73 -8.97
N ALA A 35 -20.49 -3.52 -7.71
CA ALA A 35 -19.80 -4.53 -6.90
C ALA A 35 -20.85 -5.54 -6.37
N GLU A 36 -21.45 -6.29 -7.28
CA GLU A 36 -22.51 -7.27 -6.99
C GLU A 36 -22.42 -8.46 -7.95
N GLY A 37 -23.18 -9.51 -7.66
CA GLY A 37 -23.16 -10.74 -8.45
C GLY A 37 -22.05 -11.69 -8.03
N ILE A 38 -21.94 -12.80 -8.75
CA ILE A 38 -20.94 -13.84 -8.52
C ILE A 38 -19.84 -13.71 -9.56
N TYR A 39 -18.60 -13.61 -9.09
CA TYR A 39 -17.41 -13.63 -9.92
C TYR A 39 -16.77 -15.01 -9.86
N VAL A 40 -16.58 -15.60 -11.03
CA VAL A 40 -15.85 -16.86 -11.18
C VAL A 40 -14.36 -16.53 -11.30
N THR A 41 -13.56 -17.12 -10.46
CA THR A 41 -12.10 -17.05 -10.49
C THR A 41 -11.54 -18.40 -10.93
N GLU A 42 -10.24 -18.51 -11.09
CA GLU A 42 -9.62 -19.78 -11.50
C GLU A 42 -9.88 -20.93 -10.50
N ASP A 43 -9.91 -20.61 -9.19
CA ASP A 43 -9.91 -21.63 -8.15
C ASP A 43 -11.20 -21.62 -7.28
N LEU A 44 -12.01 -20.57 -7.34
CA LEU A 44 -13.24 -20.44 -6.51
C LEU A 44 -14.20 -19.38 -7.06
N LYS A 45 -15.39 -19.34 -6.51
CA LYS A 45 -16.38 -18.29 -6.79
C LYS A 45 -16.44 -17.33 -5.60
N ILE A 46 -16.49 -16.02 -5.89
CA ILE A 46 -16.61 -14.96 -4.88
C ILE A 46 -17.78 -14.06 -5.20
N LYS A 47 -18.42 -13.57 -4.14
CA LYS A 47 -19.45 -12.53 -4.21
C LYS A 47 -18.97 -11.31 -3.44
N PRO A 48 -18.77 -10.15 -4.10
CA PRO A 48 -18.58 -8.90 -3.39
C PRO A 48 -19.85 -8.55 -2.60
N ASP A 49 -19.66 -8.20 -1.32
CA ASP A 49 -20.70 -7.74 -0.42
C ASP A 49 -20.32 -6.32 0.02
N THR A 50 -21.14 -5.33 -0.32
CA THR A 50 -20.86 -3.94 0.05
C THR A 50 -21.21 -3.71 1.51
N VAL A 51 -20.17 -3.49 2.33
CA VAL A 51 -20.30 -3.31 3.78
C VAL A 51 -20.53 -1.85 4.16
N ILE A 52 -19.83 -0.92 3.49
CA ILE A 52 -19.92 0.53 3.77
C ILE A 52 -20.01 1.27 2.44
N ARG A 53 -20.85 2.33 2.40
CA ARG A 53 -21.00 3.25 1.25
C ARG A 53 -20.85 4.70 1.71
N GLY A 54 -20.61 5.60 0.73
CA GLY A 54 -20.59 7.04 0.98
C GLY A 54 -19.34 7.54 1.69
N LEU A 55 -18.22 6.82 1.53
CA LEU A 55 -16.91 7.22 2.03
C LEU A 55 -16.23 8.21 1.06
N ASN A 56 -15.39 9.09 1.61
CA ASN A 56 -14.56 10.00 0.84
C ASN A 56 -13.11 9.51 0.84
N VAL A 57 -12.68 8.87 -0.25
CA VAL A 57 -11.32 8.32 -0.43
C VAL A 57 -10.87 7.49 0.79
N PRO A 58 -11.54 6.34 1.08
CA PRO A 58 -11.15 5.45 2.17
C PRO A 58 -9.76 4.88 1.91
N TRP A 59 -8.80 5.22 2.77
CA TRP A 59 -7.40 4.86 2.58
C TRP A 59 -6.95 3.70 3.46
N GLY A 60 -7.02 3.83 4.77
CA GLY A 60 -6.60 2.83 5.76
C GLY A 60 -7.80 2.13 6.39
N LEU A 61 -7.62 0.87 6.77
CA LEU A 61 -8.65 0.02 7.36
C LEU A 61 -8.05 -0.83 8.47
N ALA A 62 -8.66 -0.85 9.65
CA ALA A 62 -8.28 -1.74 10.75
C ALA A 62 -9.51 -2.31 11.46
N PHE A 63 -9.38 -3.53 11.99
CA PHE A 63 -10.45 -4.23 12.70
C PHE A 63 -10.15 -4.26 14.19
N LEU A 64 -11.04 -3.66 14.99
CA LEU A 64 -10.96 -3.71 16.44
C LEU A 64 -11.37 -5.08 16.98
N PRO A 65 -10.89 -5.50 18.18
CA PRO A 65 -11.22 -6.79 18.76
C PRO A 65 -12.71 -7.01 19.10
N ASP A 66 -13.49 -5.92 19.19
CA ASP A 66 -14.94 -5.96 19.40
C ASP A 66 -15.75 -6.11 18.10
N GLY A 67 -15.05 -6.24 16.95
CA GLY A 67 -15.63 -6.38 15.62
C GLY A 67 -15.91 -5.06 14.91
N ASP A 68 -15.66 -3.93 15.55
CA ASP A 68 -15.76 -2.63 14.89
C ASP A 68 -14.62 -2.43 13.89
N MET A 69 -14.87 -1.57 12.92
CA MET A 69 -13.92 -1.22 11.87
C MET A 69 -13.54 0.25 12.01
N LEU A 70 -12.25 0.54 12.00
CA LEU A 70 -11.73 1.89 11.82
C LEU A 70 -11.38 2.12 10.36
N VAL A 71 -11.81 3.24 9.81
CA VAL A 71 -11.58 3.63 8.42
C VAL A 71 -10.98 5.03 8.41
N ASN A 72 -9.80 5.17 7.81
CA ASN A 72 -9.22 6.48 7.54
C ASN A 72 -9.70 6.98 6.18
N GLU A 73 -10.27 8.17 6.15
CA GLU A 73 -10.49 8.95 4.93
C GLU A 73 -9.32 9.90 4.71
N ARG A 74 -8.82 9.97 3.49
CA ARG A 74 -7.62 10.75 3.14
C ARG A 74 -7.67 12.20 3.61
N GLU A 75 -8.84 12.82 3.63
CA GLU A 75 -9.02 14.22 4.05
C GLU A 75 -8.79 14.48 5.56
N GLY A 76 -8.55 13.43 6.35
CA GLY A 76 -8.17 13.56 7.77
C GLY A 76 -9.25 13.08 8.75
N ARG A 77 -10.30 12.42 8.28
CA ARG A 77 -11.31 11.81 9.13
C ARG A 77 -10.96 10.36 9.44
N MET A 78 -11.03 9.98 10.70
CA MET A 78 -10.97 8.58 11.15
C MET A 78 -12.37 8.20 11.64
N LEU A 79 -12.98 7.21 11.00
CA LEU A 79 -14.37 6.82 11.21
C LEU A 79 -14.44 5.44 11.86
N ARG A 80 -15.38 5.24 12.80
CA ARG A 80 -15.64 3.95 13.44
C ARG A 80 -16.99 3.42 12.99
N TYR A 81 -16.98 2.20 12.46
CA TYR A 81 -18.17 1.50 11.98
C TYR A 81 -18.41 0.21 12.78
N ARG A 82 -19.70 -0.09 13.02
CA ARG A 82 -20.17 -1.36 13.55
C ARG A 82 -21.19 -1.96 12.60
N ASN A 83 -20.93 -3.16 12.10
CA ASN A 83 -21.83 -3.84 11.14
C ASN A 83 -22.24 -2.94 9.95
N GLY A 84 -21.29 -2.17 9.41
CA GLY A 84 -21.52 -1.25 8.29
C GLY A 84 -22.20 0.08 8.66
N VAL A 85 -22.57 0.30 9.91
CA VAL A 85 -23.19 1.53 10.40
C VAL A 85 -22.15 2.43 11.04
N LEU A 86 -22.08 3.70 10.63
CA LEU A 86 -21.22 4.72 11.26
C LEU A 86 -21.69 4.98 12.70
N ILE A 87 -20.82 4.72 13.67
CA ILE A 87 -21.12 4.95 15.09
C ILE A 87 -20.37 6.16 15.68
N ALA A 88 -19.23 6.53 15.10
CA ALA A 88 -18.49 7.71 15.54
C ALA A 88 -17.49 8.20 14.49
N GLU A 89 -17.24 9.50 14.50
CA GLU A 89 -16.01 10.09 14.00
C GLU A 89 -15.02 10.23 15.17
N ILE A 90 -13.81 9.72 15.01
CA ILE A 90 -12.79 9.69 16.05
C ILE A 90 -12.19 11.10 16.19
N LYS A 91 -12.22 11.62 17.43
CA LYS A 91 -11.66 12.92 17.76
C LYS A 91 -10.14 12.83 18.02
N GLY A 92 -9.45 13.96 17.87
CA GLY A 92 -8.03 14.07 18.21
C GLY A 92 -7.07 13.61 17.11
N VAL A 93 -7.55 13.30 15.91
CA VAL A 93 -6.72 13.09 14.73
C VAL A 93 -5.90 14.37 14.48
N PRO A 94 -4.60 14.27 14.19
CA PRO A 94 -3.77 15.45 13.91
C PRO A 94 -4.23 16.14 12.61
N LYS A 95 -3.90 17.42 12.48
CA LYS A 95 -4.09 18.13 11.22
C LYS A 95 -3.22 17.48 10.13
N VAL A 96 -3.82 17.14 9.00
CA VAL A 96 -3.13 16.54 7.86
C VAL A 96 -3.07 17.52 6.68
N HIS A 97 -2.07 17.33 5.82
CA HIS A 97 -1.97 18.00 4.52
C HIS A 97 -2.61 17.10 3.46
N ALA A 98 -3.88 17.33 3.18
CA ALA A 98 -4.71 16.46 2.32
C ALA A 98 -4.72 16.90 0.85
N GLU A 99 -3.57 17.27 0.29
CA GLU A 99 -3.42 17.66 -1.11
C GLU A 99 -2.69 16.60 -1.93
N GLY A 100 -3.10 16.44 -3.19
CA GLY A 100 -2.51 15.46 -4.11
C GLY A 100 -2.65 14.03 -3.57
N GLN A 101 -1.53 13.39 -3.23
CA GLN A 101 -1.51 12.04 -2.64
C GLN A 101 -1.39 12.05 -1.11
N GLY A 102 -1.30 13.24 -0.49
CA GLY A 102 -1.20 13.40 0.96
C GLY A 102 -2.55 13.29 1.66
N GLY A 103 -2.53 13.19 2.98
CA GLY A 103 -3.69 13.11 3.86
C GLY A 103 -3.50 12.18 5.05
N LEU A 104 -4.59 11.70 5.63
CA LEU A 104 -4.60 10.60 6.58
C LEU A 104 -4.55 9.29 5.79
N LEU A 105 -3.54 8.46 6.05
CA LEU A 105 -3.20 7.33 5.20
C LEU A 105 -3.51 6.00 5.91
N ASP A 106 -2.52 5.18 6.18
CA ASP A 106 -2.73 3.84 6.74
C ASP A 106 -3.05 3.85 8.24
N ILE A 107 -3.61 2.74 8.72
CA ILE A 107 -3.89 2.49 10.13
C ILE A 107 -3.64 1.01 10.44
N ARG A 108 -2.96 0.76 11.57
CA ARG A 108 -2.70 -0.59 12.09
C ARG A 108 -2.90 -0.65 13.59
N LEU A 109 -3.41 -1.76 14.09
CA LEU A 109 -3.36 -2.05 15.50
C LEU A 109 -2.01 -2.66 15.85
N HIS A 110 -1.54 -2.41 17.07
CA HIS A 110 -0.41 -3.16 17.62
C HIS A 110 -0.74 -4.66 17.62
N PRO A 111 0.21 -5.58 17.37
CA PRO A 111 -0.03 -7.03 17.48
C PRO A 111 -0.67 -7.42 18.82
N ASP A 112 -0.23 -6.82 19.93
CA ASP A 112 -0.78 -7.03 21.27
C ASP A 112 -1.82 -5.96 21.67
N TYR A 113 -2.59 -5.45 20.72
CA TYR A 113 -3.58 -4.39 20.97
C TYR A 113 -4.52 -4.69 22.15
N ARG A 114 -4.92 -5.95 22.33
CA ARG A 114 -5.80 -6.36 23.44
C ARG A 114 -5.21 -6.07 24.82
N SER A 115 -3.88 -6.04 24.94
CA SER A 115 -3.19 -5.77 26.21
C SER A 115 -2.76 -4.31 26.34
N ASN A 116 -2.37 -3.64 25.24
CA ASN A 116 -1.75 -2.33 25.30
C ASN A 116 -2.58 -1.19 24.70
N GLY A 117 -3.57 -1.49 23.84
CA GLY A 117 -4.51 -0.54 23.24
C GLY A 117 -3.91 0.42 22.21
N TRP A 118 -2.69 0.17 21.72
CA TRP A 118 -2.04 1.05 20.76
C TRP A 118 -2.55 0.89 19.34
N ILE A 119 -2.90 2.02 18.71
CA ILE A 119 -3.21 2.16 17.29
C ILE A 119 -2.11 3.00 16.66
N TYR A 120 -1.64 2.59 15.50
CA TYR A 120 -0.64 3.29 14.69
C TYR A 120 -1.29 3.79 13.42
N PHE A 121 -0.95 5.00 13.02
CA PHE A 121 -1.43 5.55 11.76
C PHE A 121 -0.39 6.46 11.13
N SER A 122 -0.43 6.52 9.82
CA SER A 122 0.44 7.36 9.01
C SER A 122 -0.35 8.50 8.37
N TYR A 123 0.33 9.62 8.12
CA TYR A 123 -0.29 10.78 7.51
C TYR A 123 0.77 11.70 6.88
N SER A 124 0.34 12.57 5.97
CA SER A 124 1.17 13.70 5.57
C SER A 124 0.97 14.83 6.57
N GLY A 125 2.03 15.12 7.34
CA GLY A 125 2.02 16.07 8.45
C GLY A 125 2.75 17.36 8.12
N PHE A 126 2.49 18.36 8.95
CA PHE A 126 3.28 19.60 9.02
C PHE A 126 4.44 19.40 10.00
N PRO A 127 5.63 19.98 9.73
CA PRO A 127 6.76 19.83 10.64
C PRO A 127 6.44 20.27 12.07
N GLU A 128 6.70 19.40 13.07
CA GLU A 128 6.41 19.69 14.48
C GLU A 128 7.15 20.93 14.98
N LYS A 129 8.38 21.14 14.48
CA LYS A 129 9.21 22.32 14.83
C LYS A 129 8.88 23.57 13.98
N GLY A 130 7.82 23.52 13.16
CA GLY A 130 7.49 24.57 12.22
C GLY A 130 8.41 24.58 10.98
N GLY A 131 8.12 25.46 10.03
CA GLY A 131 8.82 25.56 8.76
C GLY A 131 7.88 25.32 7.58
N GLU A 132 8.41 25.43 6.36
CA GLU A 132 7.68 25.18 5.13
C GLU A 132 7.66 23.69 4.77
N GLY A 133 6.58 23.29 4.10
CA GLY A 133 6.42 21.94 3.56
C GLY A 133 5.70 20.99 4.51
N TRP A 134 5.66 19.75 4.09
CA TRP A 134 5.01 18.64 4.76
C TRP A 134 5.81 17.35 4.52
N ASN A 135 5.59 16.38 5.37
CA ASN A 135 6.33 15.13 5.38
C ASN A 135 5.42 13.93 5.63
N THR A 136 5.95 12.74 5.42
CA THR A 136 5.34 11.52 5.91
C THR A 136 5.60 11.41 7.41
N SER A 137 4.54 11.26 8.19
CA SER A 137 4.60 11.11 9.64
C SER A 137 3.92 9.82 10.08
N VAL A 138 4.43 9.23 11.17
CA VAL A 138 3.83 8.07 11.83
C VAL A 138 3.59 8.39 13.29
N MET A 139 2.36 8.15 13.75
CA MET A 139 1.94 8.38 15.12
C MET A 139 1.32 7.12 15.72
N ARG A 140 1.47 6.93 17.03
CA ARG A 140 0.64 5.99 17.79
C ARG A 140 -0.24 6.74 18.79
N ALA A 141 -1.38 6.16 19.11
CA ALA A 141 -2.31 6.66 20.10
C ALA A 141 -3.15 5.52 20.69
N LYS A 142 -3.83 5.77 21.78
CA LYS A 142 -4.89 4.87 22.30
C LYS A 142 -6.27 5.45 21.98
N LEU A 143 -7.24 4.55 21.81
CA LEU A 143 -8.64 4.94 21.58
C LEU A 143 -9.42 4.82 22.87
N LYS A 144 -9.93 5.96 23.38
CA LYS A 144 -10.81 6.02 24.54
C LYS A 144 -12.03 6.91 24.21
N ASP A 145 -13.24 6.37 24.39
CA ASP A 145 -14.50 7.09 24.15
C ASP A 145 -14.54 7.82 22.79
N ASN A 146 -14.12 7.12 21.73
CA ASN A 146 -13.98 7.65 20.37
C ASN A 146 -13.06 8.89 20.24
N THR A 147 -12.05 8.98 21.11
CA THR A 147 -11.04 10.03 21.11
C THR A 147 -9.65 9.42 21.15
N LEU A 148 -8.73 9.92 20.33
CA LEU A 148 -7.31 9.55 20.38
C LEU A 148 -6.66 10.24 21.59
N VAL A 149 -6.18 9.44 22.52
CA VAL A 149 -5.45 9.86 23.73
C VAL A 149 -4.03 9.30 23.72
N GLU A 150 -3.16 9.75 24.63
CA GLU A 150 -1.75 9.32 24.74
C GLU A 150 -0.99 9.37 23.41
N LYS A 151 -1.25 10.39 22.60
CA LYS A 151 -0.67 10.54 21.26
C LYS A 151 0.86 10.70 21.32
N GLN A 152 1.57 9.95 20.49
CA GLN A 152 3.03 9.99 20.39
C GLN A 152 3.43 10.01 18.92
N LEU A 153 4.14 11.07 18.50
CA LEU A 153 4.78 11.12 17.20
C LEU A 153 6.02 10.22 17.22
N LEU A 154 6.04 9.17 16.41
CA LEU A 154 7.13 8.18 16.37
C LEU A 154 8.14 8.50 15.27
N PHE A 155 7.66 9.09 14.18
CA PHE A 155 8.48 9.40 13.03
C PHE A 155 7.95 10.65 12.32
N GLU A 156 8.90 11.47 11.88
CA GLU A 156 8.68 12.62 11.02
C GLU A 156 9.76 12.61 9.95
N GLY A 157 9.34 12.39 8.68
CA GLY A 157 10.26 12.32 7.54
C GLY A 157 10.99 13.64 7.31
N THR A 158 12.28 13.59 7.12
CA THR A 158 13.12 14.80 7.02
C THR A 158 14.06 14.75 5.81
N PRO A 159 14.34 15.92 5.25
CA PRO A 159 13.69 17.22 5.49
C PRO A 159 12.26 17.29 4.90
N PRO A 160 11.38 18.18 5.38
CA PRO A 160 10.08 18.40 4.78
C PRO A 160 10.18 18.96 3.38
N LEU A 161 9.20 18.68 2.51
CA LEU A 161 9.16 19.14 1.12
C LEU A 161 7.78 19.68 0.76
N THR A 162 7.70 20.54 -0.23
CA THR A 162 6.45 21.14 -0.71
C THR A 162 5.76 20.33 -1.82
N THR A 163 6.26 19.14 -2.16
CA THR A 163 5.65 18.26 -3.16
C THR A 163 4.45 17.50 -2.62
N ASN A 164 3.41 17.33 -3.45
CA ASN A 164 2.13 16.70 -3.07
C ASN A 164 2.01 15.25 -3.52
N PHE A 165 3.12 14.54 -3.75
CA PHE A 165 3.11 13.16 -4.22
C PHE A 165 4.19 12.30 -3.57
N HIS A 166 4.07 10.97 -3.73
CA HIS A 166 4.99 9.94 -3.24
C HIS A 166 5.21 9.99 -1.72
N PHE A 167 4.12 9.99 -0.94
CA PHE A 167 4.24 9.93 0.53
C PHE A 167 4.54 8.52 1.05
N GLY A 168 4.28 7.47 0.29
CA GLY A 168 4.22 6.10 0.80
C GLY A 168 2.86 5.92 1.50
N CYS A 169 2.67 5.40 2.51
CA CYS A 169 3.14 5.04 3.81
C CYS A 169 2.24 3.93 4.39
N LYS A 170 2.41 2.70 3.91
CA LYS A 170 1.79 1.52 4.54
C LYS A 170 2.58 1.13 5.78
N LEU A 171 1.88 0.63 6.78
CA LEU A 171 2.41 0.17 8.06
C LEU A 171 2.27 -1.35 8.17
N THR A 172 3.27 -2.02 8.74
CA THR A 172 3.16 -3.42 9.12
C THR A 172 4.03 -3.72 10.32
N PHE A 173 3.71 -4.80 11.06
CA PHE A 173 4.49 -5.27 12.19
C PHE A 173 5.06 -6.65 11.91
N ASP A 174 6.30 -6.88 12.35
CA ASP A 174 6.82 -8.24 12.45
C ASP A 174 6.35 -8.94 13.74
N THR A 175 6.68 -10.21 13.85
CA THR A 175 6.33 -11.03 15.03
C THR A 175 7.05 -10.65 16.31
N LYS A 176 8.08 -9.77 16.20
CA LYS A 176 8.83 -9.24 17.34
C LYS A 176 8.31 -7.88 17.81
N GLY A 177 7.30 -7.34 17.11
CA GLY A 177 6.69 -6.04 17.41
C GLY A 177 7.42 -4.85 16.79
N HIS A 178 8.36 -5.05 15.87
CA HIS A 178 8.95 -3.94 15.15
C HIS A 178 7.96 -3.39 14.10
N LEU A 179 7.87 -2.07 14.04
CA LEU A 179 7.07 -1.35 13.06
C LEU A 179 7.89 -1.07 11.80
N PHE A 180 7.38 -1.50 10.65
CA PHE A 180 7.92 -1.18 9.33
C PHE A 180 6.97 -0.25 8.58
N PHE A 181 7.54 0.70 7.81
CA PHE A 181 6.78 1.59 6.95
C PHE A 181 7.63 2.14 5.81
N GLY A 182 6.97 2.42 4.67
CA GLY A 182 7.61 2.98 3.50
C GLY A 182 7.45 4.50 3.41
N VAL A 183 8.47 5.22 3.00
CA VAL A 183 8.42 6.64 2.64
C VAL A 183 8.81 6.80 1.18
N GLY A 184 7.96 7.42 0.38
CA GLY A 184 8.24 7.67 -1.03
C GLY A 184 9.32 8.74 -1.26
N GLU A 185 9.84 8.80 -2.48
CA GLU A 185 10.97 9.69 -2.84
C GLU A 185 10.59 11.16 -2.98
N ARG A 186 9.31 11.50 -2.90
CA ARG A 186 8.79 12.88 -2.84
C ARG A 186 9.26 13.77 -4.01
N GLY A 187 9.52 13.19 -5.19
CA GLY A 187 10.02 13.92 -6.37
C GLY A 187 11.53 14.21 -6.37
N THR A 188 12.28 13.60 -5.45
CA THR A 188 13.71 13.85 -5.27
C THR A 188 14.61 12.73 -5.80
N MET A 189 14.26 12.13 -6.91
CA MET A 189 14.86 10.92 -7.50
C MET A 189 16.36 10.73 -7.20
N LYS A 190 17.18 11.77 -7.42
CA LYS A 190 18.64 11.69 -7.24
C LYS A 190 19.10 11.56 -5.77
N LYS A 191 18.20 11.85 -4.80
CA LYS A 191 18.53 11.81 -3.37
C LYS A 191 18.15 10.51 -2.69
N VAL A 192 17.56 9.57 -3.44
CA VAL A 192 17.09 8.31 -2.88
C VAL A 192 18.24 7.43 -2.39
N ALA A 193 19.42 7.50 -3.01
CA ALA A 193 20.62 6.79 -2.56
C ALA A 193 21.32 7.45 -1.36
N ASP A 194 21.00 8.69 -1.03
CA ASP A 194 21.57 9.42 0.11
C ASP A 194 20.89 8.97 1.40
N LEU A 195 21.65 8.36 2.30
CA LEU A 195 21.15 7.83 3.57
C LEU A 195 20.93 8.90 4.66
N SER A 196 21.29 10.17 4.39
CA SER A 196 21.10 11.28 5.35
C SER A 196 19.66 11.80 5.41
N ASN A 197 18.80 11.36 4.49
CA ASN A 197 17.38 11.74 4.39
C ASN A 197 16.46 10.51 4.44
N ASP A 198 15.15 10.75 4.61
CA ASP A 198 14.16 9.68 4.76
C ASP A 198 13.40 9.32 3.47
N TRP A 199 13.74 9.92 2.32
CA TRP A 199 13.00 9.73 1.07
C TRP A 199 13.42 8.49 0.28
N GLY A 200 12.41 7.76 -0.22
CA GLY A 200 12.62 6.51 -0.97
C GLY A 200 13.21 5.41 -0.12
N LYS A 201 12.66 5.23 1.08
CA LYS A 201 13.15 4.30 2.09
C LYS A 201 12.03 3.42 2.64
N VAL A 202 12.37 2.23 3.06
CA VAL A 202 11.63 1.48 4.07
C VAL A 202 12.34 1.69 5.41
N HIS A 203 11.59 2.02 6.44
CA HIS A 203 12.07 2.25 7.79
C HIS A 203 11.64 1.14 8.74
N ARG A 204 12.44 0.90 9.79
CA ARG A 204 12.10 0.01 10.91
C ARG A 204 12.32 0.73 12.25
N LEU A 205 11.32 0.67 13.11
CA LEU A 205 11.35 1.18 14.48
C LEU A 205 10.89 0.10 15.46
N ASN A 206 11.24 0.26 16.72
CA ASN A 206 10.51 -0.38 17.80
C ASN A 206 9.09 0.21 17.87
N ASP A 207 8.18 -0.44 18.56
CA ASP A 207 6.78 -0.03 18.72
C ASP A 207 6.62 1.34 19.40
N ASP A 208 7.61 1.76 20.19
CA ASP A 208 7.67 3.05 20.88
C ASP A 208 8.37 4.17 20.09
N GLY A 209 8.82 3.88 18.86
CA GLY A 209 9.54 4.82 17.99
C GLY A 209 11.05 4.86 18.21
N SER A 210 11.59 4.14 19.19
CA SER A 210 13.03 4.02 19.37
C SER A 210 13.66 3.19 18.24
N ILE A 211 14.97 3.37 18.05
CA ILE A 211 15.71 2.70 16.96
C ILE A 211 16.15 1.30 17.42
N PRO A 212 15.78 0.22 16.70
CA PRO A 212 16.33 -1.10 16.93
C PRO A 212 17.86 -1.10 16.76
N HIS A 213 18.56 -1.74 17.69
CA HIS A 213 20.04 -1.75 17.72
C HIS A 213 20.67 -2.51 16.55
N ASP A 214 19.91 -3.39 15.93
CA ASP A 214 20.30 -4.23 14.79
C ASP A 214 19.84 -3.68 13.43
N ASN A 215 19.43 -2.40 13.37
CA ASN A 215 19.14 -1.75 12.08
C ASN A 215 20.44 -1.62 11.25
N PRO A 216 20.35 -1.78 9.92
CA PRO A 216 21.54 -1.86 9.05
C PRO A 216 22.47 -0.66 9.15
N TYR A 217 21.92 0.54 9.37
CA TYR A 217 22.68 1.80 9.33
C TYR A 217 22.83 2.46 10.70
N VAL A 218 22.58 1.75 11.79
CA VAL A 218 22.63 2.30 13.15
C VAL A 218 24.02 2.86 13.52
N ASN A 219 25.09 2.26 12.98
CA ASN A 219 26.48 2.66 13.19
C ASN A 219 27.08 3.45 12.02
N THR A 220 26.31 3.80 10.98
CA THR A 220 26.80 4.53 9.82
C THR A 220 26.76 6.04 10.11
N PRO A 221 27.89 6.75 10.13
CA PRO A 221 27.90 8.19 10.36
C PRO A 221 27.07 8.95 9.33
N GLY A 222 26.22 9.87 9.78
CA GLY A 222 25.37 10.71 8.93
C GLY A 222 24.12 10.00 8.38
N ALA A 223 24.02 8.68 8.47
CA ALA A 223 22.82 7.97 8.01
C ALA A 223 21.65 8.08 9.00
N ARG A 224 20.42 8.07 8.46
CA ARG A 224 19.19 7.93 9.24
C ARG A 224 19.12 6.51 9.81
N LYS A 225 19.16 6.38 11.12
CA LYS A 225 19.30 5.09 11.83
C LYS A 225 18.07 4.18 11.70
N SER A 226 16.92 4.74 11.32
CA SER A 226 15.67 4.00 11.09
C SER A 226 15.63 3.29 9.74
N ILE A 227 16.52 3.60 8.80
CA ILE A 227 16.52 3.00 7.46
C ILE A 227 16.72 1.48 7.55
N TRP A 228 15.78 0.74 6.92
CA TRP A 228 15.87 -0.69 6.70
C TRP A 228 16.37 -1.03 5.30
N SER A 229 15.78 -0.40 4.28
CA SER A 229 16.21 -0.47 2.88
C SER A 229 16.03 0.87 2.18
N TYR A 230 16.61 1.03 1.00
CA TYR A 230 16.56 2.27 0.23
C TYR A 230 16.49 2.01 -1.28
N GLY A 231 16.38 3.07 -2.08
CA GLY A 231 16.26 2.90 -3.52
C GLY A 231 14.82 2.68 -3.98
N HIS A 232 13.83 3.11 -3.19
CA HIS A 232 12.40 2.99 -3.49
C HIS A 232 11.84 4.26 -4.11
N ARG A 233 10.85 4.11 -5.00
CA ARG A 233 10.15 5.26 -5.58
C ARG A 233 8.94 5.67 -4.73
N ASN A 234 7.96 4.82 -4.61
CA ASN A 234 6.72 5.12 -3.88
C ASN A 234 6.05 3.84 -3.36
N PRO A 235 6.50 3.31 -2.23
CA PRO A 235 5.91 2.15 -1.57
C PRO A 235 4.43 2.38 -1.24
N GLN A 236 3.53 1.55 -1.78
CA GLN A 236 2.09 1.67 -1.58
C GLN A 236 1.46 0.41 -0.98
N GLY A 237 2.17 -0.71 -0.99
CA GLY A 237 1.83 -1.93 -0.28
C GLY A 237 3.03 -2.37 0.57
N LEU A 238 2.78 -2.80 1.80
CA LEU A 238 3.80 -3.33 2.70
C LEU A 238 3.17 -4.36 3.63
N VAL A 239 3.70 -5.58 3.65
CA VAL A 239 3.14 -6.67 4.45
C VAL A 239 4.22 -7.66 4.87
N ILE A 240 4.11 -8.17 6.09
CA ILE A 240 4.89 -9.32 6.56
C ILE A 240 4.13 -10.60 6.18
N SER A 241 4.83 -11.54 5.56
CA SER A 241 4.29 -12.88 5.29
C SER A 241 4.00 -13.61 6.61
N PRO A 242 2.76 -14.07 6.82
CA PRO A 242 2.42 -14.82 8.04
C PRO A 242 2.99 -16.23 8.05
N PHE A 243 3.61 -16.69 6.95
CA PHE A 243 4.10 -18.05 6.78
C PHE A 243 5.59 -18.18 7.13
N ASP A 244 6.41 -17.18 6.79
CA ASP A 244 7.85 -17.23 6.93
C ASP A 244 8.47 -15.94 7.51
N GLY A 245 7.66 -14.91 7.76
CA GLY A 245 8.10 -13.64 8.34
C GLY A 245 8.84 -12.72 7.38
N THR A 246 8.85 -13.00 6.09
CA THR A 246 9.49 -12.14 5.07
C THR A 246 8.68 -10.86 4.85
N LEU A 247 9.39 -9.77 4.60
CA LEU A 247 8.78 -8.45 4.32
C LEU A 247 8.63 -8.27 2.81
N TRP A 248 7.41 -8.03 2.38
CA TRP A 248 7.06 -7.76 0.98
C TRP A 248 6.57 -6.33 0.82
N GLU A 249 6.94 -5.74 -0.31
CA GLU A 249 6.60 -4.36 -0.63
C GLU A 249 6.16 -4.28 -2.09
N SER A 250 5.16 -3.43 -2.37
CA SER A 250 4.80 -3.05 -3.73
C SER A 250 4.89 -1.55 -3.91
N GLU A 251 5.47 -1.14 -5.03
CA GLU A 251 5.66 0.27 -5.34
C GLU A 251 5.26 0.68 -6.75
N HIS A 252 4.92 1.96 -6.86
CA HIS A 252 4.62 2.56 -8.15
C HIS A 252 5.88 2.88 -8.93
N GLY A 253 6.00 2.32 -10.13
CA GLY A 253 6.82 2.87 -11.19
C GLY A 253 6.22 4.15 -11.77
N PRO A 254 6.89 4.79 -12.73
CA PRO A 254 6.31 5.95 -13.43
C PRO A 254 5.29 5.50 -14.50
N LYS A 255 5.69 5.38 -15.74
CA LYS A 255 4.86 4.88 -16.83
C LYS A 255 5.30 3.46 -17.18
N GLY A 256 4.79 2.47 -16.42
CA GLY A 256 5.31 1.11 -16.32
C GLY A 256 6.34 0.97 -15.20
N GLY A 257 6.77 -0.26 -14.92
CA GLY A 257 7.76 -0.57 -13.90
C GLY A 257 7.24 -0.47 -12.47
N ASP A 258 5.96 -0.73 -12.23
CA ASP A 258 5.49 -1.05 -10.89
C ASP A 258 6.12 -2.37 -10.46
N GLU A 259 6.44 -2.53 -9.18
CA GLU A 259 7.22 -3.64 -8.66
C GLU A 259 6.56 -4.33 -7.48
N LEU A 260 6.85 -5.60 -7.33
CA LEU A 260 6.66 -6.37 -6.10
C LEU A 260 8.03 -6.85 -5.65
N ASN A 261 8.44 -6.42 -4.48
CA ASN A 261 9.76 -6.60 -3.91
C ASN A 261 9.74 -7.47 -2.66
N LEU A 262 10.75 -8.32 -2.50
CA LEU A 262 11.09 -8.95 -1.23
C LEU A 262 12.14 -8.07 -0.55
N ILE A 263 11.80 -7.52 0.61
CA ILE A 263 12.60 -6.48 1.26
C ILE A 263 13.57 -7.09 2.28
N GLU A 264 14.87 -6.86 2.04
CA GLU A 264 15.96 -7.28 2.91
C GLU A 264 16.69 -6.09 3.55
N PRO A 265 17.30 -6.28 4.74
CA PRO A 265 17.98 -5.21 5.44
C PRO A 265 19.23 -4.73 4.69
N GLY A 266 19.39 -3.40 4.62
CA GLY A 266 20.57 -2.76 4.04
C GLY A 266 20.63 -2.75 2.52
N LYS A 267 19.61 -3.27 1.82
CA LYS A 267 19.60 -3.42 0.37
C LYS A 267 19.11 -2.17 -0.35
N ASN A 268 19.63 -1.99 -1.58
CA ASN A 268 19.28 -0.92 -2.52
C ASN A 268 18.38 -1.47 -3.62
N TYR A 269 17.17 -0.94 -3.76
CA TYR A 269 16.18 -1.36 -4.77
C TYR A 269 16.26 -0.55 -6.08
N GLY A 270 17.27 0.29 -6.19
CA GLY A 270 17.82 0.81 -7.44
C GLY A 270 17.14 2.03 -8.04
N TRP A 271 15.93 2.45 -7.62
CA TRP A 271 15.33 3.68 -8.12
C TRP A 271 16.23 4.89 -7.86
N PRO A 272 16.46 5.80 -8.84
CA PRO A 272 16.04 5.78 -10.24
C PRO A 272 17.12 5.23 -11.20
N PHE A 273 18.15 4.60 -10.71
CA PHE A 273 19.30 4.14 -11.50
C PHE A 273 18.97 2.92 -12.36
N ILE A 274 18.07 2.07 -11.88
CA ILE A 274 17.44 0.99 -12.63
C ILE A 274 15.92 1.15 -12.58
N THR A 275 15.22 0.86 -13.67
CA THR A 275 13.76 0.87 -13.74
C THR A 275 13.26 0.21 -15.02
N PHE A 276 12.09 -0.43 -14.94
CA PHE A 276 11.37 -0.97 -16.10
C PHE A 276 10.40 0.05 -16.71
N GLY A 277 10.33 1.26 -16.17
CA GLY A 277 9.44 2.33 -16.61
C GLY A 277 10.14 3.48 -17.31
N ILE A 278 9.34 4.34 -17.92
CA ILE A 278 9.79 5.58 -18.56
C ILE A 278 9.04 6.77 -17.96
N ASN A 279 9.54 7.97 -18.13
CA ASN A 279 8.88 9.19 -17.68
C ASN A 279 7.50 9.38 -18.33
N TYR A 280 6.63 10.15 -17.69
CA TYR A 280 5.30 10.47 -18.22
C TYR A 280 5.36 11.24 -19.56
N ASP A 281 6.42 12.02 -19.80
CA ASP A 281 6.70 12.72 -21.08
C ASP A 281 7.31 11.80 -22.16
N GLY A 282 7.54 10.51 -21.83
CA GLY A 282 8.09 9.51 -22.72
C GLY A 282 9.62 9.42 -22.74
N LYS A 283 10.31 10.25 -21.96
CA LYS A 283 11.77 10.18 -21.86
C LYS A 283 12.23 8.99 -21.02
N ILE A 284 13.36 8.44 -21.37
CA ILE A 284 14.03 7.39 -20.59
C ILE A 284 14.55 7.99 -19.29
N ILE A 285 14.26 7.33 -18.16
CA ILE A 285 14.79 7.69 -16.84
C ILE A 285 16.18 7.07 -16.68
N SER A 286 16.27 5.77 -16.92
CA SER A 286 17.52 5.01 -16.96
C SER A 286 17.50 4.06 -18.15
N PRO A 287 18.60 3.84 -18.83
CA PRO A 287 18.71 2.79 -19.84
C PRO A 287 18.82 1.39 -19.22
N ASP A 288 19.11 1.32 -17.92
CA ASP A 288 19.41 0.08 -17.21
C ASP A 288 18.19 -0.41 -16.43
N THR A 289 17.97 -1.73 -16.50
CA THR A 289 16.97 -2.43 -15.70
C THR A 289 17.60 -3.27 -14.58
N ALA A 290 18.92 -3.41 -14.59
CA ALA A 290 19.68 -4.13 -13.57
C ALA A 290 21.08 -3.51 -13.41
N MET A 291 21.58 -3.48 -12.17
CA MET A 291 22.92 -2.98 -11.86
C MET A 291 23.50 -3.74 -10.65
N VAL A 292 24.81 -3.95 -10.65
CA VAL A 292 25.50 -4.60 -9.52
C VAL A 292 25.29 -3.81 -8.22
N GLY A 293 24.90 -4.50 -7.17
CA GLY A 293 24.60 -3.89 -5.86
C GLY A 293 23.20 -3.31 -5.74
N MET A 294 22.33 -3.54 -6.71
CA MET A 294 20.91 -3.20 -6.68
C MET A 294 20.06 -4.46 -6.83
N GLU A 295 19.05 -4.57 -5.96
CA GLU A 295 18.14 -5.72 -5.93
C GLU A 295 17.15 -5.63 -7.09
N GLN A 296 16.72 -6.80 -7.57
CA GLN A 296 15.72 -6.92 -8.60
C GLN A 296 14.36 -7.25 -7.99
N PRO A 297 13.26 -6.70 -8.53
CA PRO A 297 11.93 -7.08 -8.09
C PRO A 297 11.65 -8.57 -8.34
N VAL A 298 10.86 -9.18 -7.47
CA VAL A 298 10.35 -10.54 -7.68
C VAL A 298 9.49 -10.60 -8.93
N THR A 299 8.75 -9.52 -9.19
CA THR A 299 8.03 -9.30 -10.46
C THR A 299 7.76 -7.81 -10.66
N TYR A 300 7.52 -7.42 -11.91
CA TYR A 300 7.18 -6.07 -12.30
C TYR A 300 6.04 -6.03 -13.33
N TRP A 301 5.45 -4.85 -13.52
CA TRP A 301 4.34 -4.65 -14.45
C TRP A 301 4.62 -3.52 -15.45
N VAL A 302 4.45 -3.85 -16.72
CA VAL A 302 4.40 -2.89 -17.83
C VAL A 302 3.21 -3.29 -18.71
N PRO A 303 2.19 -2.43 -18.82
CA PRO A 303 2.05 -1.07 -18.27
C PRO A 303 1.84 -1.07 -16.74
N SER A 304 2.12 0.08 -16.11
CA SER A 304 1.83 0.34 -14.70
C SER A 304 0.35 0.11 -14.41
N PHE A 305 0.03 -0.67 -13.37
CA PHE A 305 -1.34 -0.86 -12.87
C PHE A 305 -1.62 -0.06 -11.59
N ALA A 306 -0.60 0.64 -11.08
CA ALA A 306 -0.60 1.40 -9.85
C ALA A 306 -1.05 0.52 -8.65
N PRO A 307 -0.17 -0.41 -8.18
CA PRO A 307 -0.45 -1.25 -7.03
C PRO A 307 -0.68 -0.41 -5.78
N CYS A 308 -1.53 -0.90 -4.91
CA CYS A 308 -1.75 -0.27 -3.62
C CYS A 308 -1.95 -1.35 -2.56
N GLY A 309 -2.55 -1.04 -1.44
CA GLY A 309 -2.64 -1.98 -0.33
C GLY A 309 -2.68 -3.45 -0.72
N MET A 310 -1.89 -4.26 -0.05
CA MET A 310 -1.78 -5.69 -0.32
C MET A 310 -1.84 -6.51 0.97
N THR A 311 -2.29 -7.75 0.85
CA THR A 311 -2.33 -8.73 1.94
C THR A 311 -2.00 -10.12 1.46
N PHE A 312 -1.41 -10.94 2.33
CA PHE A 312 -1.38 -12.39 2.14
C PHE A 312 -2.75 -12.98 2.47
N VAL A 313 -3.13 -14.02 1.73
CA VAL A 313 -4.31 -14.82 2.07
C VAL A 313 -3.89 -15.95 3.01
N THR A 314 -4.42 -15.95 4.24
CA THR A 314 -4.05 -16.98 5.25
C THR A 314 -4.74 -18.33 5.02
N GLY A 315 -5.68 -18.42 4.07
CA GLY A 315 -6.41 -19.62 3.75
C GLY A 315 -7.57 -19.95 4.68
N LYS A 316 -7.86 -19.13 5.69
CA LYS A 316 -8.98 -19.39 6.62
C LYS A 316 -10.32 -19.55 5.90
N ARG A 317 -10.59 -18.72 4.91
CA ARG A 317 -11.84 -18.76 4.12
C ARG A 317 -11.61 -19.06 2.64
N TYR A 318 -10.40 -18.83 2.15
CA TYR A 318 -10.02 -18.98 0.74
C TYR A 318 -8.89 -20.01 0.63
N LYS A 319 -9.21 -21.28 0.95
CA LYS A 319 -8.19 -22.34 1.07
C LYS A 319 -7.35 -22.51 -0.20
N SER A 320 -7.95 -22.37 -1.37
CA SER A 320 -7.26 -22.47 -2.67
C SER A 320 -6.33 -21.27 -2.96
N TRP A 321 -6.43 -20.19 -2.19
CA TRP A 321 -5.60 -18.99 -2.32
C TRP A 321 -4.57 -18.86 -1.18
N GLU A 322 -4.48 -19.84 -0.29
CA GLU A 322 -3.54 -19.80 0.84
C GLU A 322 -2.10 -19.57 0.36
N GLY A 323 -1.44 -18.55 0.91
CA GLY A 323 -0.10 -18.15 0.55
C GLY A 323 0.01 -17.18 -0.64
N ASP A 324 -1.08 -16.90 -1.34
CA ASP A 324 -1.11 -15.91 -2.42
C ASP A 324 -1.18 -14.49 -1.85
N ILE A 325 -0.73 -13.51 -2.65
CA ILE A 325 -0.87 -12.07 -2.36
C ILE A 325 -2.04 -11.51 -3.16
N LEU A 326 -2.90 -10.73 -2.51
CA LEU A 326 -3.91 -9.90 -3.16
C LEU A 326 -3.46 -8.44 -3.14
N MET A 327 -3.55 -7.75 -4.29
CA MET A 327 -3.13 -6.36 -4.47
C MET A 327 -4.21 -5.57 -5.20
N GLY A 328 -4.55 -4.39 -4.69
CA GLY A 328 -5.46 -3.48 -5.37
C GLY A 328 -4.80 -2.74 -6.54
N SER A 329 -5.59 -2.38 -7.54
CA SER A 329 -5.17 -1.54 -8.67
C SER A 329 -5.92 -0.22 -8.69
N LEU A 330 -5.17 0.88 -8.60
CA LEU A 330 -5.75 2.23 -8.73
C LEU A 330 -6.04 2.59 -10.18
N ARG A 331 -5.28 2.04 -11.13
CA ARG A 331 -5.36 2.43 -12.54
C ARG A 331 -6.35 1.57 -13.32
N PHE A 332 -6.30 0.24 -13.13
CA PHE A 332 -7.15 -0.67 -13.88
C PHE A 332 -8.42 -1.06 -13.13
N HIS A 333 -8.61 -0.50 -11.90
CA HIS A 333 -9.83 -0.66 -11.11
C HIS A 333 -10.21 -2.13 -10.87
N ASN A 334 -9.19 -2.94 -10.58
CA ASN A 334 -9.32 -4.37 -10.37
C ASN A 334 -8.47 -4.83 -9.18
N LEU A 335 -8.69 -6.07 -8.76
CA LEU A 335 -7.86 -6.77 -7.80
C LEU A 335 -6.93 -7.73 -8.56
N VAL A 336 -5.67 -7.77 -8.17
CA VAL A 336 -4.68 -8.71 -8.74
C VAL A 336 -4.34 -9.74 -7.68
N ARG A 337 -4.51 -11.02 -8.00
CA ARG A 337 -3.98 -12.14 -7.23
C ARG A 337 -2.63 -12.55 -7.80
N VAL A 338 -1.63 -12.59 -6.95
CA VAL A 338 -0.27 -13.04 -7.27
C VAL A 338 -0.05 -14.38 -6.59
N LYS A 339 0.04 -15.44 -7.39
CA LYS A 339 0.26 -16.80 -6.93
C LYS A 339 1.75 -17.02 -6.69
N LEU A 340 2.11 -17.41 -5.48
CA LEU A 340 3.48 -17.64 -5.07
C LEU A 340 3.78 -19.13 -4.89
N LYS A 341 5.00 -19.52 -5.23
CA LYS A 341 5.59 -20.79 -4.89
C LYS A 341 7.08 -20.62 -4.66
N ASP A 342 7.55 -21.06 -3.49
CA ASP A 342 8.96 -20.94 -3.09
C ASP A 342 9.52 -19.51 -3.25
N GLY A 343 8.75 -18.49 -2.83
CA GLY A 343 9.10 -17.08 -2.94
C GLY A 343 9.10 -16.50 -4.36
N LYS A 344 8.66 -17.27 -5.37
CA LYS A 344 8.60 -16.84 -6.77
C LYS A 344 7.16 -16.67 -7.22
N VAL A 345 6.92 -15.69 -8.07
CA VAL A 345 5.63 -15.52 -8.75
C VAL A 345 5.51 -16.56 -9.85
N ILE A 346 4.51 -17.43 -9.73
CA ILE A 346 4.22 -18.46 -10.73
C ILE A 346 3.03 -18.10 -11.62
N HIS A 347 2.13 -17.23 -11.14
CA HIS A 347 0.95 -16.80 -11.89
C HIS A 347 0.38 -15.49 -11.36
N ARG A 348 -0.35 -14.76 -12.21
CA ARG A 348 -1.07 -13.53 -11.86
C ARG A 348 -2.46 -13.57 -12.44
N GLU A 349 -3.47 -13.47 -11.59
CA GLU A 349 -4.88 -13.48 -11.99
C GLU A 349 -5.50 -12.10 -11.72
N VAL A 350 -6.31 -11.62 -12.67
CA VAL A 350 -7.06 -10.35 -12.53
C VAL A 350 -8.48 -10.67 -12.07
N LEU A 351 -8.85 -10.12 -10.92
CA LEU A 351 -10.14 -10.30 -10.28
C LEU A 351 -10.93 -8.99 -10.26
N LEU A 352 -12.26 -9.06 -10.16
CA LEU A 352 -13.14 -7.92 -9.90
C LEU A 352 -12.91 -6.74 -10.86
N ASN A 353 -12.82 -7.01 -12.14
CA ASN A 353 -12.48 -6.01 -13.13
C ASN A 353 -13.51 -4.86 -13.19
N ASN A 354 -13.03 -3.61 -13.11
CA ASN A 354 -13.77 -2.37 -13.25
C ASN A 354 -14.89 -2.15 -12.22
N ILE A 355 -14.70 -2.57 -10.95
CA ILE A 355 -15.67 -2.31 -9.89
C ILE A 355 -15.36 -1.06 -9.06
N GLY A 356 -14.22 -0.44 -9.25
CA GLY A 356 -13.82 0.79 -8.57
C GLY A 356 -12.32 0.91 -8.41
N ARG A 357 -11.88 2.12 -8.08
CA ARG A 357 -10.47 2.47 -7.83
C ARG A 357 -10.04 1.88 -6.48
N MET A 358 -9.35 0.74 -6.51
CA MET A 358 -8.99 -0.01 -5.30
C MET A 358 -7.80 0.61 -4.60
N ARG A 359 -7.95 0.94 -3.31
CA ARG A 359 -6.91 1.58 -2.50
C ARG A 359 -6.28 0.64 -1.47
N ASN A 360 -7.06 -0.19 -0.82
CA ASN A 360 -6.55 -1.07 0.22
C ASN A 360 -7.16 -2.46 0.12
N VAL A 361 -6.39 -3.45 0.53
CA VAL A 361 -6.81 -4.86 0.62
C VAL A 361 -6.32 -5.39 1.96
N GLU A 362 -7.24 -5.89 2.78
CA GLU A 362 -6.95 -6.39 4.13
C GLU A 362 -7.68 -7.70 4.38
N GLU A 363 -7.00 -8.66 4.99
CA GLU A 363 -7.66 -9.83 5.58
C GLU A 363 -8.05 -9.52 7.03
N SER A 364 -9.34 -9.66 7.32
CA SER A 364 -9.86 -9.48 8.68
C SER A 364 -9.48 -10.64 9.60
N PRO A 365 -9.55 -10.45 10.94
CA PRO A 365 -9.23 -11.51 11.90
C PRO A 365 -10.02 -12.80 11.73
N ASP A 366 -11.23 -12.74 11.18
CA ASP A 366 -12.09 -13.90 10.86
C ASP A 366 -11.86 -14.46 9.45
N GLY A 367 -10.86 -13.91 8.71
CA GLY A 367 -10.36 -14.40 7.44
C GLY A 367 -11.10 -13.92 6.19
N PHE A 368 -12.02 -12.97 6.30
CA PHE A 368 -12.58 -12.34 5.12
C PHE A 368 -11.63 -11.29 4.52
N ILE A 369 -11.58 -11.21 3.20
CA ILE A 369 -10.88 -10.15 2.48
C ILE A 369 -11.80 -8.95 2.33
N TYR A 370 -11.30 -7.78 2.74
CA TYR A 370 -11.95 -6.48 2.54
C TYR A 370 -11.14 -5.64 1.58
N VAL A 371 -11.85 -4.91 0.71
CA VAL A 371 -11.24 -4.00 -0.27
C VAL A 371 -11.88 -2.62 -0.12
N SER A 372 -11.04 -1.59 0.07
CA SER A 372 -11.53 -0.22 0.02
C SER A 372 -11.43 0.34 -1.41
N LEU A 373 -12.48 1.00 -1.86
CA LEU A 373 -12.60 1.63 -3.17
C LEU A 373 -12.65 3.15 -2.98
N GLU A 374 -11.62 3.89 -3.45
CA GLU A 374 -11.62 5.36 -3.41
C GLU A 374 -12.82 5.91 -4.16
N GLU A 375 -13.11 5.31 -5.30
CA GLU A 375 -14.26 5.56 -6.14
C GLU A 375 -14.93 4.21 -6.44
N PRO A 376 -16.20 4.09 -6.15
CA PRO A 376 -17.21 5.10 -5.77
C PRO A 376 -17.32 5.39 -4.26
N GLY A 377 -16.29 5.23 -3.44
CA GLY A 377 -16.30 5.53 -2.01
C GLY A 377 -17.00 4.46 -1.16
N MET A 378 -16.45 3.25 -1.14
CA MET A 378 -17.05 2.13 -0.42
C MET A 378 -16.02 1.12 0.11
N ILE A 379 -16.45 0.28 1.02
CA ILE A 379 -15.73 -0.93 1.43
C ILE A 379 -16.57 -2.14 1.05
N ILE A 380 -15.96 -3.08 0.35
CA ILE A 380 -16.55 -4.37 0.02
C ILE A 380 -15.84 -5.49 0.77
N ARG A 381 -16.59 -6.56 1.04
CA ARG A 381 -16.10 -7.82 1.56
C ARG A 381 -16.25 -8.89 0.48
N LEU A 382 -15.22 -9.69 0.26
CA LEU A 382 -15.28 -10.81 -0.66
C LEU A 382 -15.82 -12.05 0.06
N VAL A 383 -16.98 -12.55 -0.33
CA VAL A 383 -17.59 -13.72 0.28
C VAL A 383 -17.39 -14.92 -0.64
N PRO A 384 -16.66 -15.98 -0.20
CA PRO A 384 -16.58 -17.21 -0.96
C PRO A 384 -17.97 -17.84 -1.10
N VAL A 385 -18.33 -18.23 -2.32
CA VAL A 385 -19.60 -18.93 -2.60
C VAL A 385 -19.32 -20.42 -2.51
N GLN A 386 -19.99 -21.10 -1.58
CA GLN A 386 -19.95 -22.56 -1.49
C GLN A 386 -20.65 -23.15 -2.71
N GLU A 387 -20.11 -24.23 -3.25
CA GLU A 387 -20.74 -25.01 -4.34
C GLU A 387 -21.97 -25.75 -3.85
#